data_f364d332cdc65120f0214e7716f23309
#
_entry.id   f364d332cdc65120f0214e7716f23309
#
_cell.length_a   1.000
_cell.length_b   1.000
_cell.length_c   1.000
_cell.angle_alpha   90.00
_cell.angle_beta   90.00
_cell.angle_gamma   90.00
#
_symmetry.space_group_name_H-M   'P 1'
#
loop_
_entity.id
_entity.type
_entity.pdbx_description
1 polymer ?
#
loop_
_entity_poly.entity_id
_entity_poly.type
_entity_poly.pdbx_seq_one_letter_code
_entity_poly.pdbx_strand_id
1 'polypeptide(L)'
;KALEVGERHRVLQLPTGTGYQATLLSRLCRWVYTREPDRVVRRAAEKRFRSLGVRNVVAHAGEAEGGWPEQAPFDRILLSTGFDDAPAALLEQLQPDGVLVVPLGPDPLVRSVTRITRTGGGFEREQLLTLPPAVLGAI
;
A
#
# COMPACT_ATOMS: atom_id res chain seq x y z
N LYS A 1 -1.93 9.86 -7.23
CA LYS A 1 -1.83 11.30 -6.94
C LYS A 1 -1.60 11.56 -5.45
N ALA A 2 -2.47 11.05 -4.59
CA ALA A 2 -2.28 11.19 -3.14
C ALA A 2 -0.97 10.58 -2.68
N LEU A 3 -0.54 9.51 -3.31
CA LEU A 3 0.69 8.80 -2.98
C LEU A 3 1.94 9.45 -3.55
N GLU A 4 1.81 10.21 -4.62
CA GLU A 4 2.92 10.91 -5.29
C GLU A 4 4.09 9.98 -5.62
N VAL A 5 3.82 8.94 -6.40
CA VAL A 5 4.80 7.91 -6.75
C VAL A 5 5.80 8.42 -7.79
N GLY A 6 7.09 8.18 -7.54
CA GLY A 6 8.19 8.54 -8.44
C GLY A 6 8.84 7.31 -9.07
N GLU A 7 9.50 7.49 -10.21
CA GLU A 7 10.11 6.42 -11.00
C GLU A 7 11.17 5.59 -10.27
N ARG A 8 11.82 6.17 -9.28
CA ARG A 8 12.87 5.50 -8.51
C ARG A 8 12.38 4.91 -7.20
N HIS A 9 11.09 5.06 -6.91
CA HIS A 9 10.55 4.65 -5.64
C HIS A 9 10.41 3.14 -5.50
N ARG A 10 10.61 2.67 -4.28
CA ARG A 10 10.23 1.34 -3.82
C ARG A 10 8.90 1.49 -3.12
N VAL A 11 7.89 0.80 -3.62
CA VAL A 11 6.51 0.93 -3.15
C VAL A 11 6.03 -0.38 -2.54
N LEU A 12 5.43 -0.30 -1.36
CA LEU A 12 4.72 -1.43 -0.74
C LEU A 12 3.22 -1.21 -0.94
N GLN A 13 2.54 -2.19 -1.50
CA GLN A 13 1.10 -2.16 -1.73
C GLN A 13 0.46 -3.37 -1.08
N LEU A 14 -0.57 -3.18 -0.26
CA LEU A 14 -1.19 -4.23 0.55
C LEU A 14 -2.70 -4.04 0.66
N PRO A 15 -3.47 -5.11 0.63
CA PRO A 15 -3.10 -6.44 0.16
C PRO A 15 -3.03 -6.48 -1.37
N THR A 16 -2.45 -7.54 -1.92
CA THR A 16 -2.33 -7.67 -3.38
C THR A 16 -3.69 -7.69 -4.08
N GLY A 17 -4.63 -8.43 -3.54
CA GLY A 17 -5.96 -8.57 -4.14
C GLY A 17 -5.87 -9.07 -5.58
N THR A 18 -6.59 -8.41 -6.48
CA THR A 18 -6.60 -8.76 -7.91
C THR A 18 -5.28 -8.46 -8.61
N GLY A 19 -4.43 -7.63 -8.01
CA GLY A 19 -3.19 -7.15 -8.62
C GLY A 19 -3.36 -5.87 -9.44
N TYR A 20 -4.56 -5.31 -9.50
CA TYR A 20 -4.82 -4.11 -10.29
C TYR A 20 -3.99 -2.92 -9.82
N GLN A 21 -4.00 -2.64 -8.52
CA GLN A 21 -3.24 -1.51 -7.98
C GLN A 21 -1.73 -1.71 -8.16
N ALA A 22 -1.24 -2.92 -7.87
CA ALA A 22 0.18 -3.23 -8.07
C ALA A 22 0.59 -3.06 -9.53
N THR A 23 -0.26 -3.47 -10.47
CA THR A 23 0.00 -3.31 -11.90
C THR A 23 0.09 -1.83 -12.28
N LEU A 24 -0.84 -1.00 -11.80
CA LEU A 24 -0.78 0.44 -12.07
C LEU A 24 0.48 1.07 -11.48
N LEU A 25 0.79 0.74 -10.24
CA LEU A 25 1.97 1.26 -9.56
C LEU A 25 3.27 0.84 -10.26
N SER A 26 3.31 -0.38 -10.79
CA SER A 26 4.50 -0.91 -11.46
C SER A 26 4.96 -0.06 -12.64
N ARG A 27 4.04 0.68 -13.24
CA ARG A 27 4.32 1.57 -14.37
C ARG A 27 4.85 2.93 -13.95
N LEU A 28 4.78 3.24 -12.64
CA LEU A 28 5.10 4.55 -12.11
C LEU A 28 6.34 4.55 -11.21
N CYS A 29 6.81 3.39 -10.81
CA CYS A 29 7.90 3.28 -9.85
C CYS A 29 8.92 2.23 -10.25
N ARG A 30 9.98 2.10 -9.46
CA ARG A 30 11.04 1.13 -9.73
C ARG A 30 10.63 -0.29 -9.38
N TRP A 31 10.13 -0.50 -8.16
CA TRP A 31 9.71 -1.80 -7.64
C TRP A 31 8.44 -1.68 -6.83
N VAL A 32 7.53 -2.62 -7.04
CA VAL A 32 6.36 -2.80 -6.18
C VAL A 32 6.56 -4.08 -5.39
N TYR A 33 6.43 -3.97 -4.07
CA TYR A 33 6.39 -5.10 -3.15
C TYR A 33 4.96 -5.25 -2.67
N THR A 34 4.43 -6.46 -2.72
CA THR A 34 3.03 -6.67 -2.35
C THR A 34 2.87 -8.02 -1.66
N ARG A 35 1.95 -8.11 -0.72
CA ARG A 35 1.69 -9.34 0.04
C ARG A 35 0.20 -9.64 0.03
N GLU A 36 -0.11 -10.92 0.01
CA GLU A 36 -1.48 -11.42 0.00
C GLU A 36 -1.56 -12.67 0.88
N PRO A 37 -2.44 -12.70 1.92
CA PRO A 37 -2.57 -13.86 2.78
C PRO A 37 -3.27 -15.05 2.09
N ASP A 38 -4.19 -14.78 1.19
CA ASP A 38 -4.95 -15.82 0.49
C ASP A 38 -4.16 -16.36 -0.69
N ARG A 39 -3.82 -17.66 -0.64
CA ARG A 39 -3.01 -18.31 -1.67
C ARG A 39 -3.67 -18.29 -3.05
N VAL A 40 -4.98 -18.51 -3.11
CA VAL A 40 -5.71 -18.53 -4.40
C VAL A 40 -5.71 -17.14 -5.02
N VAL A 41 -6.00 -16.12 -4.23
CA VAL A 41 -6.00 -14.73 -4.68
C VAL A 41 -4.59 -14.34 -5.14
N ARG A 42 -3.57 -14.68 -4.36
CA ARG A 42 -2.18 -14.35 -4.70
C ARG A 42 -1.74 -14.99 -6.01
N ARG A 43 -2.03 -16.27 -6.21
CA ARG A 43 -1.66 -16.97 -7.44
C ARG A 43 -2.37 -16.40 -8.66
N ALA A 44 -3.62 -16.00 -8.52
CA ALA A 44 -4.36 -15.37 -9.60
C ALA A 44 -3.72 -14.02 -9.99
N ALA A 45 -3.31 -13.24 -9.00
CA ALA A 45 -2.61 -11.98 -9.25
C ALA A 45 -1.26 -12.20 -9.93
N GLU A 46 -0.47 -13.16 -9.44
CA GLU A 46 0.83 -13.50 -10.06
C GLU A 46 0.67 -13.92 -11.52
N LYS A 47 -0.37 -14.68 -11.82
CA LYS A 47 -0.67 -15.07 -13.20
C LYS A 47 -0.98 -13.84 -14.07
N ARG A 48 -1.73 -12.89 -13.54
CA ARG A 48 -2.01 -11.63 -14.26
C ARG A 48 -0.75 -10.83 -14.52
N PHE A 49 0.13 -10.73 -13.54
CA PHE A 49 1.41 -10.03 -13.71
C PHE A 49 2.21 -10.63 -14.86
N ARG A 50 2.30 -11.95 -14.92
CA ARG A 50 2.98 -12.64 -16.02
C ARG A 50 2.30 -12.39 -17.37
N SER A 51 0.98 -12.47 -17.42
CA SER A 51 0.20 -12.25 -18.65
C SER A 51 0.37 -10.83 -19.19
N LEU A 52 0.52 -9.85 -18.30
CA LEU A 52 0.66 -8.45 -18.67
C LEU A 52 2.12 -8.03 -18.87
N GLY A 53 3.05 -8.95 -18.71
CA GLY A 53 4.48 -8.65 -18.85
C GLY A 53 5.04 -7.75 -17.75
N VAL A 54 4.40 -7.76 -16.57
CA VAL A 54 4.86 -6.97 -15.41
C VAL A 54 6.05 -7.68 -14.79
N ARG A 55 7.20 -7.00 -14.71
CA ARG A 55 8.46 -7.59 -14.24
C ARG A 55 8.99 -7.01 -12.95
N ASN A 56 8.43 -5.92 -12.49
CA ASN A 56 8.91 -5.19 -11.31
C ASN A 56 7.94 -5.25 -10.13
N VAL A 57 7.18 -6.33 -10.03
CA VAL A 57 6.34 -6.62 -8.86
C VAL A 57 6.87 -7.88 -8.19
N VAL A 58 7.13 -7.77 -6.88
CA VAL A 58 7.52 -8.89 -6.03
C VAL A 58 6.35 -9.22 -5.13
N ALA A 59 5.70 -10.34 -5.37
CA ALA A 59 4.52 -10.78 -4.63
C ALA A 59 4.85 -11.93 -3.69
N HIS A 60 4.35 -11.87 -2.47
CA HIS A 60 4.64 -12.88 -1.45
C HIS A 60 3.44 -13.09 -0.53
N ALA A 61 3.49 -14.16 0.26
CA ALA A 61 2.48 -14.43 1.29
C ALA A 61 2.68 -13.48 2.48
N GLY A 62 1.59 -13.00 3.06
CA GLY A 62 1.64 -12.23 4.29
C GLY A 62 0.45 -11.33 4.49
N GLU A 63 0.25 -10.94 5.75
CA GLU A 63 -0.81 -10.03 6.18
C GLU A 63 -0.41 -8.58 5.97
N ALA A 64 -1.41 -7.72 5.72
CA ALA A 64 -1.18 -6.30 5.48
C ALA A 64 -0.64 -5.56 6.72
N GLU A 65 -1.14 -5.91 7.90
CA GLU A 65 -0.85 -5.18 9.15
C GLU A 65 0.64 -5.11 9.49
N GLY A 66 1.38 -6.17 9.21
CA GLY A 66 2.81 -6.25 9.51
C GLY A 66 3.72 -5.64 8.44
N GLY A 67 3.17 -5.27 7.30
CA GLY A 67 3.97 -4.81 6.18
C GLY A 67 4.93 -5.87 5.66
N TRP A 68 6.14 -5.45 5.33
CA TRP A 68 7.18 -6.38 4.88
C TRP A 68 8.55 -5.92 5.39
N PRO A 69 8.86 -6.19 6.66
CA PRO A 69 10.09 -5.70 7.30
C PRO A 69 11.36 -6.08 6.55
N GLU A 70 11.41 -7.29 5.98
CA GLU A 70 12.59 -7.79 5.28
C GLU A 70 12.92 -6.98 4.01
N GLN A 71 11.95 -6.29 3.46
CA GLN A 71 12.12 -5.48 2.26
C GLN A 71 12.11 -3.98 2.56
N ALA A 72 11.84 -3.60 3.81
CA ALA A 72 11.82 -2.20 4.23
C ALA A 72 13.24 -1.58 4.17
N PRO A 73 13.34 -0.25 4.09
CA PRO A 73 12.26 0.72 4.08
C PRO A 73 11.69 0.98 2.68
N PHE A 74 10.51 1.60 2.65
CA PHE A 74 9.82 1.95 1.40
C PHE A 74 9.65 3.46 1.27
N ASP A 75 9.70 3.95 0.04
CA ASP A 75 9.43 5.35 -0.25
C ASP A 75 7.94 5.67 -0.17
N ARG A 76 7.11 4.70 -0.57
CA ARG A 76 5.65 4.84 -0.58
C ARG A 76 5.02 3.55 -0.09
N ILE A 77 3.94 3.67 0.69
CA ILE A 77 3.13 2.53 1.14
C ILE A 77 1.68 2.84 0.85
N LEU A 78 1.01 1.97 0.10
CA LEU A 78 -0.41 2.08 -0.22
C LEU A 78 -1.16 0.91 0.39
N LEU A 79 -2.14 1.21 1.23
CA LEU A 79 -3.03 0.23 1.83
C LEU A 79 -4.46 0.45 1.35
N SER A 80 -5.07 -0.57 0.81
CA SER A 80 -6.49 -0.54 0.44
C SER A 80 -7.38 -1.11 1.56
N THR A 81 -6.78 -1.78 2.54
CA THR A 81 -7.47 -2.24 3.74
C THR A 81 -7.39 -1.16 4.81
N GLY A 82 -8.54 -0.85 5.44
CA GLY A 82 -8.59 0.15 6.50
C GLY A 82 -8.26 -0.41 7.88
N PHE A 83 -7.92 0.50 8.77
CA PHE A 83 -7.59 0.22 10.17
C PHE A 83 -8.20 1.28 11.06
N ASP A 84 -8.35 0.98 12.36
CA ASP A 84 -8.80 1.98 13.32
C ASP A 84 -7.77 3.12 13.41
N ASP A 85 -6.50 2.77 13.48
CA ASP A 85 -5.39 3.71 13.38
C ASP A 85 -4.25 3.05 12.60
N ALA A 86 -3.27 3.86 12.20
CA ALA A 86 -2.15 3.37 11.39
C ALA A 86 -1.30 2.37 12.19
N PRO A 87 -1.07 1.15 11.65
CA PRO A 87 -0.20 0.19 12.31
C PRO A 87 1.22 0.74 12.47
N ALA A 88 1.75 0.70 13.69
CA ALA A 88 3.10 1.19 13.98
C ALA A 88 4.17 0.51 13.10
N ALA A 89 4.00 -0.79 12.86
CA ALA A 89 4.93 -1.54 12.02
C ALA A 89 5.07 -0.95 10.61
N LEU A 90 3.99 -0.43 10.05
CA LEU A 90 4.01 0.18 8.72
C LEU A 90 4.69 1.54 8.72
N LEU A 91 4.43 2.33 9.76
CA LEU A 91 5.08 3.64 9.90
C LEU A 91 6.60 3.51 10.02
N GLU A 92 7.05 2.49 10.74
CA GLU A 92 8.48 2.20 10.92
C GLU A 92 9.17 1.79 9.62
N GLN A 93 8.41 1.31 8.63
CA GLN A 93 8.95 0.86 7.36
C GLN A 93 9.01 1.96 6.29
N LEU A 94 8.64 3.19 6.63
CA LEU A 94 8.77 4.33 5.74
C LEU A 94 10.20 4.88 5.74
N GLN A 95 10.70 5.22 4.54
CA GLN A 95 11.88 6.04 4.39
C GLN A 95 11.65 7.42 5.00
N PRO A 96 12.71 8.16 5.38
CA PRO A 96 12.58 9.59 5.62
C PRO A 96 11.91 10.27 4.41
N ASP A 97 10.94 11.13 4.65
CA ASP A 97 10.08 11.75 3.63
C ASP A 97 9.16 10.77 2.89
N GLY A 98 9.10 9.52 3.36
CA GLY A 98 8.19 8.52 2.80
C GLY A 98 6.73 8.83 3.12
N VAL A 99 5.83 8.34 2.26
CA VAL A 99 4.40 8.61 2.37
C VAL A 99 3.61 7.31 2.44
N LEU A 100 2.70 7.24 3.41
CA LEU A 100 1.74 6.15 3.58
C LEU A 100 0.34 6.69 3.30
N VAL A 101 -0.43 5.99 2.47
CA VAL A 101 -1.83 6.30 2.24
C VAL A 101 -2.67 5.11 2.68
N VAL A 102 -3.62 5.35 3.57
CA VAL A 102 -4.40 4.31 4.23
C VAL A 102 -5.78 4.83 4.66
N PRO A 103 -6.86 4.01 4.53
CA PRO A 103 -8.14 4.35 5.15
C PRO A 103 -8.07 4.15 6.66
N LEU A 104 -8.38 5.18 7.44
CA LEU A 104 -8.35 5.13 8.90
C LEU A 104 -9.65 5.60 9.52
N GLY A 105 -9.98 5.05 10.68
CA GLY A 105 -11.09 5.44 11.50
C GLY A 105 -11.64 4.29 12.31
N PRO A 106 -12.21 4.57 13.51
CA PRO A 106 -12.75 3.52 14.40
C PRO A 106 -14.01 2.85 13.86
N ASP A 107 -14.75 3.53 12.98
CA ASP A 107 -15.95 2.96 12.38
C ASP A 107 -15.59 2.35 11.01
N PRO A 108 -15.63 1.01 10.86
CA PRO A 108 -15.30 0.38 9.58
C PRO A 108 -16.26 0.72 8.45
N LEU A 109 -17.41 1.30 8.74
CA LEU A 109 -18.38 1.75 7.74
C LEU A 109 -18.06 3.14 7.19
N VAL A 110 -17.27 3.92 7.92
CA VAL A 110 -16.90 5.29 7.54
C VAL A 110 -15.45 5.53 7.91
N ARG A 111 -14.56 5.42 6.94
CA ARG A 111 -13.14 5.68 7.14
C ARG A 111 -12.65 6.78 6.23
N SER A 112 -11.62 7.47 6.68
CA SER A 112 -11.02 8.58 5.94
C SER A 112 -9.74 8.12 5.27
N VAL A 113 -9.59 8.42 3.99
CA VAL A 113 -8.31 8.23 3.32
C VAL A 113 -7.33 9.22 3.92
N THR A 114 -6.30 8.71 4.55
CA THR A 114 -5.33 9.51 5.29
C THR A 114 -3.96 9.36 4.67
N ARG A 115 -3.28 10.49 4.46
CA ARG A 115 -1.88 10.50 4.04
C ARG A 115 -1.01 10.80 5.24
N ILE A 116 -0.03 9.95 5.49
CA ILE A 116 0.92 10.11 6.57
C ILE A 116 2.30 10.23 5.96
N THR A 117 2.99 11.32 6.26
CA THR A 117 4.35 11.59 5.77
C THR A 117 5.32 11.50 6.93
N ARG A 118 6.40 10.76 6.76
CA ARG A 118 7.48 10.71 7.75
C ARG A 118 8.35 11.95 7.59
N THR A 119 8.49 12.71 8.67
CA THR A 119 9.31 13.92 8.70
C THR A 119 10.48 13.74 9.66
N GLY A 120 11.39 14.70 9.69
CA GLY A 120 12.51 14.67 10.64
C GLY A 120 12.07 14.71 12.10
N GLY A 121 10.90 15.27 12.39
CA GLY A 121 10.36 15.37 13.74
C GLY A 121 9.30 14.35 14.09
N GLY A 122 8.98 13.42 13.18
CA GLY A 122 7.94 12.42 13.41
C GLY A 122 7.08 12.17 12.17
N PHE A 123 5.77 12.27 12.34
CA PHE A 123 4.82 12.00 11.24
C PHE A 123 3.81 13.13 11.14
N GLU A 124 3.51 13.54 9.92
CA GLU A 124 2.44 14.50 9.63
C GLU A 124 1.29 13.76 8.98
N ARG A 125 0.07 14.07 9.43
CA ARG A 125 -1.15 13.43 8.91
C ARG A 125 -2.02 14.44 8.18
N GLU A 126 -2.60 14.01 7.05
CA GLU A 126 -3.56 14.79 6.30
C GLU A 126 -4.73 13.91 5.91
N GLN A 127 -5.92 14.26 6.34
CA GLN A 127 -7.14 13.57 5.94
C GLN A 127 -7.55 14.08 4.56
N LEU A 128 -7.55 13.18 3.57
CA LEU A 128 -7.82 13.56 2.20
C LEU A 128 -9.30 13.51 1.86
N LEU A 129 -9.98 12.46 2.36
CA LEU A 129 -11.31 12.14 1.88
C LEU A 129 -11.97 11.12 2.80
N THR A 130 -13.28 11.23 3.02
CA THR A 130 -14.07 10.26 3.77
C THR A 130 -15.04 9.58 2.80
N LEU A 131 -14.93 8.25 2.66
CA LEU A 131 -15.74 7.47 1.73
C LEU A 131 -16.27 6.20 2.39
N PRO A 132 -17.40 5.63 1.88
CA PRO A 132 -17.84 4.31 2.27
C PRO A 132 -16.79 3.25 1.90
N PRO A 133 -16.71 2.12 2.63
CA PRO A 133 -15.68 1.10 2.39
C PRO A 133 -15.62 0.58 0.96
N ALA A 134 -16.75 0.44 0.29
CA ALA A 134 -16.81 -0.03 -1.10
C ALA A 134 -16.10 0.90 -2.08
N VAL A 135 -16.09 2.21 -1.78
CA VAL A 135 -15.41 3.21 -2.60
C VAL A 135 -13.93 3.28 -2.24
N LEU A 136 -13.60 3.15 -0.95
CA LEU A 136 -12.20 3.13 -0.49
C LEU A 136 -11.42 1.98 -1.11
N GLY A 137 -12.05 0.83 -1.27
CA GLY A 137 -11.41 -0.34 -1.89
C GLY A 137 -11.02 -0.14 -3.36
N ALA A 138 -11.54 0.89 -4.01
CA ALA A 138 -11.22 1.22 -5.41
C ALA A 138 -10.03 2.16 -5.55
N ILE A 139 -9.55 2.70 -4.45
CA ILE A 139 -8.41 3.62 -4.45
C ILE A 139 -7.12 2.84 -4.64
#